data_feffed366e505e6c478c7984b9270d44
#
_entry.id   feffed366e505e6c478c7984b9270d44
#
_cell.length_a   1.000
_cell.length_b   1.000
_cell.length_c   1.000
_cell.angle_alpha   90.00
_cell.angle_beta   90.00
_cell.angle_gamma   90.00
#
_symmetry.space_group_name_H-M   'P 1'
#
loop_
_entity.id
_entity.type
_entity.pdbx_description
1 polymer ?
#
loop_
_entity_poly.entity_id
_entity_poly.type
_entity_poly.pdbx_seq_one_letter_code
_entity_poly.pdbx_strand_id
1 'polypeptide(L)'
;SRDVEMLDLLYGNPGDVIKQLIRTALVAEDGHRFIVADFSAIEARVIAWLAHEQWRQDVFAQGGDIYCASASSMFHVPVEKHGVNGHLRQKGKVAELALGYGGGVGAMKAMDTKGEIPEKELPGIIEAWRQASPRITRFWKDADSAAKQVVRTGEPVRIRQGNIKFFKSKGFLFIELPSGRRLAYARPRLGLNRFGSESIEYDGMDQVKNTWGRVETYGGKLVENIVQAVARDCLAASMLR
;
A
#
# COMPACT_ATOMS: atom_id res chain seq x y z
N SER A 1 3.29 32.71 -18.62
CA SER A 1 2.17 33.49 -19.14
C SER A 1 1.07 33.59 -18.10
N ARG A 2 0.43 34.77 -17.96
CA ARG A 2 -0.75 34.97 -17.11
C ARG A 2 -2.06 34.72 -17.87
N ASP A 3 -1.95 34.41 -19.14
CA ASP A 3 -3.06 34.23 -20.05
C ASP A 3 -3.48 32.73 -20.05
N VAL A 4 -4.59 32.46 -19.41
CA VAL A 4 -5.13 31.08 -19.27
C VAL A 4 -5.64 30.59 -20.62
N GLU A 5 -6.20 31.44 -21.47
CA GLU A 5 -6.71 31.05 -22.78
C GLU A 5 -5.54 30.66 -23.72
N MET A 6 -4.43 31.37 -23.63
CA MET A 6 -3.22 31.04 -24.39
C MET A 6 -2.60 29.73 -23.89
N LEU A 7 -2.62 29.46 -22.59
CA LEU A 7 -2.16 28.18 -22.05
C LEU A 7 -3.01 27.00 -22.54
N ASP A 8 -4.34 27.19 -22.57
CA ASP A 8 -5.27 26.16 -23.07
C ASP A 8 -5.05 25.90 -24.56
N LEU A 9 -4.86 26.96 -25.35
CA LEU A 9 -4.61 26.87 -26.79
C LEU A 9 -3.30 26.14 -27.13
N LEU A 10 -2.22 26.43 -26.39
CA LEU A 10 -0.87 25.91 -26.70
C LEU A 10 -0.55 24.58 -26.07
N TYR A 11 -1.11 24.28 -24.88
CA TYR A 11 -0.68 23.14 -24.06
C TYR A 11 -1.85 22.29 -23.54
N GLY A 12 -3.10 22.63 -23.86
CA GLY A 12 -4.29 21.98 -23.35
C GLY A 12 -4.66 22.47 -21.94
N ASN A 13 -5.38 21.63 -21.18
CA ASN A 13 -5.97 22.03 -19.91
C ASN A 13 -5.00 22.77 -18.98
N PRO A 14 -5.24 24.06 -18.65
CA PRO A 14 -4.33 24.87 -17.84
C PRO A 14 -4.05 24.29 -16.45
N GLY A 15 -5.02 23.56 -15.85
CA GLY A 15 -4.84 22.90 -14.57
C GLY A 15 -3.77 21.81 -14.60
N ASP A 16 -3.68 21.08 -15.70
CA ASP A 16 -2.67 20.02 -15.86
C ASP A 16 -1.30 20.61 -16.17
N VAL A 17 -1.25 21.71 -16.91
CA VAL A 17 -0.01 22.48 -17.14
C VAL A 17 0.54 23.02 -15.82
N ILE A 18 -0.31 23.62 -14.98
CA ILE A 18 0.09 24.17 -13.68
C ILE A 18 0.60 23.06 -12.75
N LYS A 19 -0.04 21.90 -12.72
CA LYS A 19 0.44 20.74 -11.93
C LYS A 19 1.87 20.32 -12.32
N GLN A 20 2.21 20.37 -13.60
CA GLN A 20 3.55 20.03 -14.08
C GLN A 20 4.60 21.08 -13.69
N LEU A 21 4.18 22.35 -13.51
CA LEU A 21 5.08 23.46 -13.16
C LEU A 21 5.36 23.58 -11.66
N ILE A 22 4.66 22.86 -10.78
CA ILE A 22 4.82 23.00 -9.32
C ILE A 22 6.29 22.80 -8.91
N ARG A 23 6.98 21.82 -9.49
CA ARG A 23 8.38 21.53 -9.16
C ARG A 23 9.34 22.64 -9.57
N THR A 24 9.02 23.44 -10.57
CA THR A 24 9.85 24.56 -11.02
C THR A 24 9.84 25.74 -10.05
N ALA A 25 8.86 25.78 -9.12
CA ALA A 25 8.81 26.77 -8.04
C ALA A 25 9.81 26.47 -6.91
N LEU A 26 10.34 25.25 -6.85
CA LEU A 26 11.36 24.86 -5.87
C LEU A 26 12.74 25.23 -6.43
N VAL A 27 13.27 26.37 -6.02
CA VAL A 27 14.57 26.89 -6.44
C VAL A 27 15.50 26.89 -5.23
N ALA A 28 16.71 26.32 -5.39
CA ALA A 28 17.71 26.41 -4.34
C ALA A 28 18.27 27.83 -4.24
N GLU A 29 18.61 28.26 -3.03
CA GLU A 29 19.33 29.54 -2.82
C GLU A 29 20.72 29.52 -3.47
N ASP A 30 21.27 30.70 -3.73
CA ASP A 30 22.61 30.82 -4.33
C ASP A 30 23.65 30.09 -3.49
N GLY A 31 24.47 29.29 -4.14
CA GLY A 31 25.47 28.43 -3.49
C GLY A 31 24.92 27.15 -2.86
N HIS A 32 23.62 26.89 -2.92
CA HIS A 32 22.96 25.69 -2.41
C HIS A 32 22.43 24.83 -3.55
N ARG A 33 22.17 23.57 -3.26
CA ARG A 33 21.51 22.61 -4.17
C ARG A 33 20.53 21.74 -3.44
N PHE A 34 19.47 21.32 -4.12
CA PHE A 34 18.61 20.25 -3.62
C PHE A 34 19.28 18.89 -3.78
N ILE A 35 19.21 18.09 -2.73
CA ILE A 35 19.49 16.65 -2.80
C ILE A 35 18.14 15.96 -2.80
N VAL A 36 17.79 15.32 -3.91
CA VAL A 36 16.50 14.61 -4.06
C VAL A 36 16.78 13.12 -4.06
N ALA A 37 16.22 12.42 -3.08
CA ALA A 37 16.31 10.98 -2.95
C ALA A 37 14.94 10.41 -2.59
N ASP A 38 14.63 9.24 -3.13
CA ASP A 38 13.41 8.50 -2.83
C ASP A 38 13.72 7.01 -2.66
N PHE A 39 12.95 6.36 -1.81
CA PHE A 39 13.06 4.91 -1.62
C PHE A 39 12.37 4.17 -2.78
N SER A 40 13.11 3.34 -3.46
CA SER A 40 12.54 2.47 -4.49
C SER A 40 11.63 1.40 -3.87
N ALA A 41 10.35 1.38 -4.26
CA ALA A 41 9.34 0.39 -3.86
C ALA A 41 9.27 0.16 -2.34
N ILE A 42 9.30 1.24 -1.54
CA ILE A 42 9.41 1.15 -0.08
C ILE A 42 8.29 0.33 0.56
N GLU A 43 7.06 0.49 0.12
CA GLU A 43 5.92 -0.27 0.68
C GLU A 43 6.07 -1.77 0.40
N ALA A 44 6.50 -2.15 -0.81
CA ALA A 44 6.73 -3.56 -1.14
C ALA A 44 7.89 -4.18 -0.34
N ARG A 45 8.91 -3.39 0.00
CA ARG A 45 10.01 -3.80 0.89
C ARG A 45 9.51 -3.98 2.32
N VAL A 46 8.77 -3.01 2.84
CA VAL A 46 8.27 -3.02 4.21
C VAL A 46 7.26 -4.16 4.42
N ILE A 47 6.32 -4.38 3.50
CA ILE A 47 5.38 -5.48 3.64
C ILE A 47 6.07 -6.85 3.56
N ALA A 48 7.06 -7.01 2.67
CA ALA A 48 7.86 -8.23 2.58
C ALA A 48 8.63 -8.51 3.89
N TRP A 49 9.22 -7.48 4.47
CA TRP A 49 9.93 -7.57 5.75
C TRP A 49 8.98 -7.92 6.91
N LEU A 50 7.89 -7.18 7.09
CA LEU A 50 6.90 -7.41 8.15
C LEU A 50 6.22 -8.79 8.04
N ALA A 51 5.92 -9.24 6.81
CA ALA A 51 5.33 -10.53 6.57
C ALA A 51 6.33 -11.70 6.63
N HIS A 52 7.62 -11.42 6.63
CA HIS A 52 8.70 -12.41 6.44
C HIS A 52 8.56 -13.18 5.10
N GLU A 53 8.13 -12.50 4.03
CA GLU A 53 8.03 -13.09 2.69
C GLU A 53 9.41 -13.18 2.06
N GLN A 54 10.13 -14.28 2.32
CA GLN A 54 11.58 -14.40 2.09
C GLN A 54 11.98 -14.18 0.64
N TRP A 55 11.29 -14.80 -0.33
CA TRP A 55 11.66 -14.67 -1.74
C TRP A 55 11.66 -13.20 -2.22
N ARG A 56 10.74 -12.37 -1.68
CA ARG A 56 10.69 -10.93 -1.99
C ARG A 56 11.87 -10.19 -1.38
N GLN A 57 12.23 -10.54 -0.14
CA GLN A 57 13.41 -9.95 0.51
C GLN A 57 14.69 -10.30 -0.26
N ASP A 58 14.81 -11.54 -0.75
CA ASP A 58 15.95 -11.99 -1.54
C ASP A 58 16.05 -11.24 -2.88
N VAL A 59 14.91 -11.02 -3.57
CA VAL A 59 14.85 -10.18 -4.78
C VAL A 59 15.37 -8.77 -4.50
N PHE A 60 14.94 -8.15 -3.42
CA PHE A 60 15.38 -6.81 -3.05
C PHE A 60 16.85 -6.77 -2.63
N ALA A 61 17.35 -7.78 -1.92
CA ALA A 61 18.75 -7.89 -1.51
C ALA A 61 19.70 -7.99 -2.71
N GLN A 62 19.25 -8.64 -3.79
CA GLN A 62 19.98 -8.79 -5.04
C GLN A 62 19.79 -7.61 -6.01
N GLY A 63 19.06 -6.57 -5.63
CA GLY A 63 18.76 -5.43 -6.52
C GLY A 63 17.80 -5.75 -7.66
N GLY A 64 17.03 -6.84 -7.54
CA GLY A 64 16.11 -7.31 -8.57
C GLY A 64 14.86 -6.42 -8.73
N ASP A 65 14.19 -6.57 -9.87
CA ASP A 65 12.91 -5.91 -10.18
C ASP A 65 11.76 -6.76 -9.62
N ILE A 66 11.10 -6.25 -8.57
CA ILE A 66 10.00 -6.96 -7.91
C ILE A 66 8.82 -7.25 -8.86
N TYR A 67 8.57 -6.42 -9.85
CA TYR A 67 7.49 -6.62 -10.81
C TYR A 67 7.78 -7.79 -11.76
N CYS A 68 9.04 -7.92 -12.20
CA CYS A 68 9.49 -9.08 -12.96
C CYS A 68 9.43 -10.35 -12.11
N ALA A 69 9.94 -10.29 -10.89
CA ALA A 69 9.96 -11.44 -9.98
C ALA A 69 8.54 -11.90 -9.60
N SER A 70 7.62 -10.97 -9.36
CA SER A 70 6.22 -11.28 -9.09
C SER A 70 5.55 -11.92 -10.30
N ALA A 71 5.75 -11.38 -11.50
CA ALA A 71 5.26 -11.99 -12.72
C ALA A 71 5.83 -13.40 -12.94
N SER A 72 7.14 -13.58 -12.72
CA SER A 72 7.78 -14.90 -12.82
C SER A 72 7.15 -15.92 -11.84
N SER A 73 6.89 -15.49 -10.61
CA SER A 73 6.26 -16.33 -9.58
C SER A 73 4.80 -16.68 -9.90
N MET A 74 4.03 -15.71 -10.42
CA MET A 74 2.63 -15.92 -10.77
C MET A 74 2.44 -16.82 -12.00
N PHE A 75 3.29 -16.66 -13.01
CA PHE A 75 3.13 -17.34 -14.31
C PHE A 75 4.08 -18.53 -14.49
N HIS A 76 4.95 -18.80 -13.50
CA HIS A 76 5.94 -19.89 -13.53
C HIS A 76 6.86 -19.88 -14.77
N VAL A 77 7.20 -18.68 -15.25
CA VAL A 77 8.12 -18.46 -16.37
C VAL A 77 9.11 -17.36 -16.03
N PRO A 78 10.34 -17.38 -16.56
CA PRO A 78 11.28 -16.29 -16.37
C PRO A 78 10.73 -15.00 -17.03
N VAL A 79 10.82 -13.88 -16.31
CA VAL A 79 10.39 -12.56 -16.79
C VAL A 79 11.52 -11.57 -16.59
N GLU A 80 11.97 -10.95 -17.68
CA GLU A 80 13.02 -9.94 -17.68
C GLU A 80 12.48 -8.61 -18.23
N LYS A 81 12.93 -7.50 -17.65
CA LYS A 81 12.42 -6.17 -18.00
C LYS A 81 12.50 -5.83 -19.48
N HIS A 82 13.59 -6.19 -20.13
CA HIS A 82 13.88 -5.94 -21.55
C HIS A 82 14.26 -7.22 -22.30
N GLY A 83 13.74 -8.37 -21.88
CA GLY A 83 14.08 -9.69 -22.40
C GLY A 83 12.89 -10.63 -22.44
N VAL A 84 13.15 -11.88 -22.05
CA VAL A 84 12.18 -12.97 -22.08
C VAL A 84 10.94 -12.63 -21.30
N ASN A 85 9.76 -12.80 -21.92
CA ASN A 85 8.45 -12.56 -21.32
C ASN A 85 8.25 -11.15 -20.72
N GLY A 86 9.00 -10.14 -21.17
CA GLY A 86 8.98 -8.79 -20.64
C GLY A 86 7.59 -8.13 -20.61
N HIS A 87 6.67 -8.54 -21.52
CA HIS A 87 5.28 -8.08 -21.54
C HIS A 87 4.50 -8.47 -20.26
N LEU A 88 4.90 -9.54 -19.57
CA LEU A 88 4.26 -9.96 -18.30
C LEU A 88 4.63 -9.06 -17.12
N ARG A 89 5.71 -8.29 -17.22
CA ARG A 89 6.12 -7.36 -16.18
C ARG A 89 5.02 -6.35 -15.82
N GLN A 90 4.25 -5.88 -16.80
CA GLN A 90 3.13 -4.96 -16.54
C GLN A 90 2.04 -5.63 -15.71
N LYS A 91 1.71 -6.89 -15.98
CA LYS A 91 0.76 -7.66 -15.16
C LYS A 91 1.29 -7.82 -13.73
N GLY A 92 2.59 -8.10 -13.57
CA GLY A 92 3.25 -8.13 -12.27
C GLY A 92 3.17 -6.79 -11.53
N LYS A 93 3.38 -5.66 -12.23
CA LYS A 93 3.28 -4.32 -11.65
C LYS A 93 1.86 -4.02 -11.16
N VAL A 94 0.84 -4.27 -11.99
CA VAL A 94 -0.56 -4.04 -11.62
C VAL A 94 -0.93 -4.92 -10.43
N ALA A 95 -0.54 -6.19 -10.42
CA ALA A 95 -0.80 -7.11 -9.32
C ALA A 95 -0.13 -6.64 -8.01
N GLU A 96 1.14 -6.23 -8.04
CA GLU A 96 1.84 -5.71 -6.85
C GLU A 96 1.14 -4.48 -6.26
N LEU A 97 0.73 -3.55 -7.09
CA LEU A 97 0.10 -2.31 -6.63
C LEU A 97 -1.35 -2.53 -6.13
N ALA A 98 -2.08 -3.46 -6.76
CA ALA A 98 -3.49 -3.69 -6.45
C ALA A 98 -3.71 -4.69 -5.31
N LEU A 99 -2.86 -5.72 -5.19
CA LEU A 99 -3.16 -6.90 -4.38
C LEU A 99 -2.44 -6.92 -3.02
N GLY A 100 -1.42 -6.10 -2.83
CA GLY A 100 -0.61 -6.07 -1.61
C GLY A 100 -1.42 -5.92 -0.30
N TYR A 101 -2.59 -5.34 -0.39
CA TYR A 101 -3.45 -5.02 0.76
C TYR A 101 -4.86 -5.65 0.66
N GLY A 102 -4.94 -6.82 0.05
CA GLY A 102 -6.19 -7.58 -0.04
C GLY A 102 -7.14 -7.11 -1.13
N GLY A 103 -6.64 -6.35 -2.10
CA GLY A 103 -7.41 -5.93 -3.26
C GLY A 103 -7.96 -7.13 -4.06
N GLY A 104 -8.99 -6.88 -4.85
CA GLY A 104 -9.62 -7.82 -5.74
C GLY A 104 -9.74 -7.26 -7.16
N VAL A 105 -10.69 -7.78 -7.93
CA VAL A 105 -10.93 -7.39 -9.34
C VAL A 105 -11.08 -5.87 -9.50
N GLY A 106 -11.83 -5.21 -8.61
CA GLY A 106 -12.00 -3.75 -8.66
C GLY A 106 -10.69 -2.97 -8.49
N ALA A 107 -9.82 -3.40 -7.57
CA ALA A 107 -8.51 -2.78 -7.37
C ALA A 107 -7.58 -3.02 -8.58
N MET A 108 -7.61 -4.22 -9.17
CA MET A 108 -6.86 -4.52 -10.38
C MET A 108 -7.28 -3.62 -11.55
N LYS A 109 -8.59 -3.47 -11.78
CA LYS A 109 -9.12 -2.56 -12.84
C LYS A 109 -8.73 -1.11 -12.60
N ALA A 110 -8.75 -0.64 -11.35
CA ALA A 110 -8.36 0.73 -11.01
C ALA A 110 -6.87 1.00 -11.25
N MET A 111 -6.01 -0.01 -11.08
CA MET A 111 -4.57 0.09 -11.32
C MET A 111 -4.15 -0.16 -12.76
N ASP A 112 -4.95 -0.90 -13.51
CA ASP A 112 -4.74 -1.14 -14.96
C ASP A 112 -5.35 0.00 -15.80
N THR A 113 -4.81 1.20 -15.64
CA THR A 113 -5.32 2.42 -16.30
C THR A 113 -5.29 2.37 -17.83
N LYS A 114 -4.52 1.46 -18.40
CA LYS A 114 -4.41 1.28 -19.85
C LYS A 114 -5.30 0.16 -20.38
N GLY A 115 -5.91 -0.63 -19.48
CA GLY A 115 -6.74 -1.77 -19.89
C GLY A 115 -5.95 -2.89 -20.60
N GLU A 116 -4.68 -3.07 -20.20
CA GLU A 116 -3.80 -4.06 -20.82
C GLU A 116 -4.10 -5.51 -20.36
N ILE A 117 -4.87 -5.67 -19.29
CA ILE A 117 -5.21 -6.98 -18.72
C ILE A 117 -6.68 -7.31 -19.00
N PRO A 118 -6.98 -8.33 -19.81
CA PRO A 118 -8.35 -8.76 -20.07
C PRO A 118 -9.10 -9.14 -18.77
N GLU A 119 -10.34 -8.71 -18.61
CA GLU A 119 -11.12 -8.97 -17.38
C GLU A 119 -11.18 -10.45 -16.98
N LYS A 120 -11.28 -11.34 -17.98
CA LYS A 120 -11.31 -12.79 -17.78
C LYS A 120 -10.05 -13.36 -17.12
N GLU A 121 -8.91 -12.66 -17.20
CA GLU A 121 -7.65 -13.07 -16.60
C GLU A 121 -7.50 -12.60 -15.13
N LEU A 122 -8.24 -11.57 -14.72
CA LEU A 122 -8.09 -10.96 -13.41
C LEU A 122 -8.25 -11.96 -12.24
N PRO A 123 -9.27 -12.83 -12.20
CA PRO A 123 -9.40 -13.80 -11.12
C PRO A 123 -8.20 -14.75 -11.00
N GLY A 124 -7.69 -15.24 -12.14
CA GLY A 124 -6.53 -16.11 -12.17
C GLY A 124 -5.24 -15.42 -11.68
N ILE A 125 -5.03 -14.16 -12.09
CA ILE A 125 -3.89 -13.35 -11.62
C ILE A 125 -3.97 -13.10 -10.11
N ILE A 126 -5.15 -12.77 -9.59
CA ILE A 126 -5.37 -12.55 -8.15
C ILE A 126 -5.03 -13.81 -7.35
N GLU A 127 -5.50 -14.95 -7.80
CA GLU A 127 -5.24 -16.22 -7.13
C GLU A 127 -3.75 -16.59 -7.21
N ALA A 128 -3.13 -16.50 -8.38
CA ALA A 128 -1.71 -16.76 -8.57
C ALA A 128 -0.83 -15.85 -7.68
N TRP A 129 -1.16 -14.55 -7.58
CA TRP A 129 -0.43 -13.63 -6.70
C TRP A 129 -0.56 -14.02 -5.22
N ARG A 130 -1.78 -14.40 -4.78
CA ARG A 130 -2.02 -14.82 -3.39
C ARG A 130 -1.28 -16.11 -3.05
N GLN A 131 -1.22 -17.06 -3.97
CA GLN A 131 -0.46 -18.29 -3.83
C GLN A 131 1.04 -18.02 -3.77
N ALA A 132 1.53 -17.10 -4.59
CA ALA A 132 2.94 -16.68 -4.57
C ALA A 132 3.32 -15.86 -3.32
N SER A 133 2.34 -15.32 -2.58
CA SER A 133 2.57 -14.43 -1.42
C SER A 133 1.83 -14.89 -0.16
N PRO A 134 2.02 -16.16 0.29
CA PRO A 134 1.21 -16.74 1.36
C PRO A 134 1.43 -16.07 2.72
N ARG A 135 2.62 -15.52 2.99
CA ARG A 135 2.92 -14.84 4.25
C ARG A 135 2.32 -13.45 4.32
N ILE A 136 2.20 -12.76 3.19
CA ILE A 136 1.48 -11.49 3.11
C ILE A 136 -0.02 -11.72 3.33
N THR A 137 -0.61 -12.71 2.66
CA THR A 137 -2.03 -13.04 2.86
C THR A 137 -2.32 -13.48 4.29
N ARG A 138 -1.39 -14.19 4.93
CA ARG A 138 -1.45 -14.53 6.35
C ARG A 138 -1.39 -13.29 7.23
N PHE A 139 -0.55 -12.31 6.89
CA PHE A 139 -0.44 -11.08 7.66
C PHE A 139 -1.76 -10.30 7.70
N TRP A 140 -2.52 -10.25 6.59
CA TRP A 140 -3.86 -9.63 6.62
C TRP A 140 -4.80 -10.32 7.59
N LYS A 141 -4.82 -11.65 7.58
CA LYS A 141 -5.66 -12.47 8.47
C LYS A 141 -5.28 -12.27 9.94
N ASP A 142 -3.97 -12.26 10.23
CA ASP A 142 -3.47 -12.06 11.59
C ASP A 142 -3.82 -10.66 12.11
N ALA A 143 -3.68 -9.61 11.29
CA ALA A 143 -4.04 -8.24 11.65
C ALA A 143 -5.55 -8.08 11.90
N ASP A 144 -6.38 -8.68 11.03
CA ASP A 144 -7.83 -8.68 11.18
C ASP A 144 -8.28 -9.37 12.47
N SER A 145 -7.75 -10.57 12.71
CA SER A 145 -8.07 -11.36 13.90
C SER A 145 -7.61 -10.68 15.18
N ALA A 146 -6.38 -10.12 15.19
CA ALA A 146 -5.85 -9.40 16.34
C ALA A 146 -6.70 -8.16 16.69
N ALA A 147 -7.06 -7.36 15.68
CA ALA A 147 -7.87 -6.17 15.88
C ALA A 147 -9.28 -6.52 16.40
N LYS A 148 -9.94 -7.53 15.80
CA LYS A 148 -11.26 -8.03 16.26
C LYS A 148 -11.20 -8.56 17.69
N GLN A 149 -10.18 -9.35 18.01
CA GLN A 149 -9.99 -9.87 19.36
C GLN A 149 -9.85 -8.74 20.38
N VAL A 150 -8.99 -7.75 20.12
CA VAL A 150 -8.80 -6.60 21.02
C VAL A 150 -10.08 -5.79 21.17
N VAL A 151 -10.85 -5.57 20.09
CA VAL A 151 -12.12 -4.85 20.16
C VAL A 151 -13.14 -5.61 21.02
N ARG A 152 -13.18 -6.94 20.91
CA ARG A 152 -14.11 -7.82 21.63
C ARG A 152 -13.75 -7.99 23.10
N THR A 153 -12.47 -8.28 23.40
CA THR A 153 -12.04 -8.68 24.74
C THR A 153 -11.40 -7.57 25.56
N GLY A 154 -10.85 -6.54 24.90
CA GLY A 154 -9.99 -5.53 25.53
C GLY A 154 -8.54 -5.98 25.75
N GLU A 155 -8.26 -7.28 25.63
CA GLU A 155 -6.91 -7.83 25.89
C GLU A 155 -5.94 -7.50 24.75
N PRO A 156 -4.72 -7.06 25.07
CA PRO A 156 -3.72 -6.76 24.06
C PRO A 156 -3.27 -8.01 23.28
N VAL A 157 -3.06 -7.86 21.96
CA VAL A 157 -2.55 -8.91 21.08
C VAL A 157 -1.29 -8.45 20.39
N ARG A 158 -0.28 -9.32 20.32
CA ARG A 158 0.96 -9.08 19.54
C ARG A 158 1.02 -10.03 18.36
N ILE A 159 1.41 -9.50 17.21
CA ILE A 159 1.65 -10.27 15.99
C ILE A 159 3.06 -10.00 15.45
N ARG A 160 3.45 -10.74 14.42
CA ARG A 160 4.78 -10.55 13.78
C ARG A 160 5.91 -10.62 14.80
N GLN A 161 5.97 -11.74 15.55
CA GLN A 161 6.97 -11.99 16.59
C GLN A 161 7.05 -10.88 17.66
N GLY A 162 5.91 -10.22 17.91
CA GLY A 162 5.82 -9.15 18.90
C GLY A 162 6.12 -7.75 18.38
N ASN A 163 6.51 -7.60 17.12
CA ASN A 163 6.87 -6.29 16.55
C ASN A 163 5.67 -5.35 16.34
N ILE A 164 4.44 -5.89 16.29
CA ILE A 164 3.21 -5.10 16.15
C ILE A 164 2.28 -5.49 17.30
N LYS A 165 1.81 -4.48 18.06
CA LYS A 165 0.90 -4.68 19.19
C LYS A 165 -0.41 -3.96 18.96
N PHE A 166 -1.49 -4.70 19.07
CA PHE A 166 -2.85 -4.16 19.10
C PHE A 166 -3.32 -4.07 20.54
N PHE A 167 -3.92 -2.94 20.93
CA PHE A 167 -4.48 -2.77 22.27
C PHE A 167 -5.55 -1.68 22.28
N LYS A 168 -6.45 -1.73 23.26
CA LYS A 168 -7.52 -0.75 23.46
C LYS A 168 -7.19 0.14 24.65
N SER A 169 -7.35 1.44 24.50
CA SER A 169 -7.18 2.40 25.59
C SER A 169 -7.99 3.66 25.31
N LYS A 170 -8.64 4.22 26.35
CA LYS A 170 -9.37 5.49 26.30
C LYS A 170 -10.32 5.62 25.09
N GLY A 171 -11.02 4.54 24.74
CA GLY A 171 -11.98 4.53 23.63
C GLY A 171 -11.36 4.40 22.22
N PHE A 172 -10.06 4.11 22.12
CA PHE A 172 -9.36 3.89 20.85
C PHE A 172 -8.82 2.47 20.76
N LEU A 173 -8.82 1.91 19.57
CA LEU A 173 -7.94 0.82 19.19
C LEU A 173 -6.62 1.43 18.72
N PHE A 174 -5.53 1.03 19.34
CA PHE A 174 -4.18 1.40 18.94
C PHE A 174 -3.46 0.23 18.28
N ILE A 175 -2.66 0.55 17.25
CA ILE A 175 -1.68 -0.36 16.66
C ILE A 175 -0.30 0.27 16.90
N GLU A 176 0.50 -0.32 17.78
CA GLU A 176 1.87 0.09 18.07
C GLU A 176 2.82 -0.56 17.06
N LEU A 177 3.59 0.28 16.40
CA LEU A 177 4.54 -0.07 15.34
C LEU A 177 5.91 -0.43 15.93
N PRO A 178 6.83 -1.02 15.15
CA PRO A 178 8.20 -1.31 15.61
C PRO A 178 8.96 -0.08 16.14
N SER A 179 8.66 1.11 15.64
CA SER A 179 9.21 2.38 16.10
C SER A 179 8.69 2.85 17.46
N GLY A 180 7.68 2.19 18.02
CA GLY A 180 6.91 2.65 19.19
C GLY A 180 5.82 3.67 18.87
N ARG A 181 5.74 4.19 17.65
CA ARG A 181 4.65 5.05 17.19
C ARG A 181 3.35 4.27 17.08
N ARG A 182 2.21 4.96 17.22
CA ARG A 182 0.90 4.32 17.29
C ARG A 182 -0.04 4.87 16.22
N LEU A 183 -0.74 3.97 15.54
CA LEU A 183 -1.94 4.30 14.78
C LEU A 183 -3.15 4.23 15.71
N ALA A 184 -4.11 5.15 15.56
CA ALA A 184 -5.26 5.27 16.45
C ALA A 184 -6.57 5.21 15.65
N TYR A 185 -7.49 4.37 16.08
CA TYR A 185 -8.82 4.19 15.50
C TYR A 185 -9.87 4.50 16.59
N ALA A 186 -10.60 5.60 16.38
CA ALA A 186 -11.52 6.12 17.39
C ALA A 186 -12.80 5.28 17.48
N ARG A 187 -13.27 5.04 18.71
CA ARG A 187 -14.52 4.35 19.01
C ARG A 187 -14.72 3.05 18.22
N PRO A 188 -13.75 2.12 18.26
CA PRO A 188 -13.80 0.88 17.50
C PRO A 188 -14.94 -0.01 18.00
N ARG A 189 -15.64 -0.66 17.07
CA ARG A 189 -16.66 -1.68 17.37
C ARG A 189 -16.66 -2.76 16.31
N LEU A 190 -17.24 -3.90 16.63
CA LEU A 190 -17.56 -4.94 15.66
C LEU A 190 -18.87 -4.60 14.96
N GLY A 191 -18.91 -4.78 13.67
CA GLY A 191 -20.05 -4.61 12.79
C GLY A 191 -20.10 -5.71 11.75
N LEU A 192 -21.00 -5.59 10.79
CA LEU A 192 -21.07 -6.49 9.64
C LEU A 192 -20.72 -5.70 8.38
N ASN A 193 -19.86 -6.29 7.55
CA ASN A 193 -19.57 -5.74 6.24
C ASN A 193 -20.73 -5.97 5.25
N ARG A 194 -20.64 -5.38 4.07
CA ARG A 194 -21.63 -5.52 3.00
C ARG A 194 -21.86 -6.98 2.53
N PHE A 195 -21.02 -7.92 2.93
CA PHE A 195 -21.13 -9.35 2.62
C PHE A 195 -21.67 -10.17 3.79
N GLY A 196 -22.11 -9.51 4.89
CA GLY A 196 -22.62 -10.17 6.10
C GLY A 196 -21.54 -10.79 7.00
N SER A 197 -20.26 -10.56 6.72
CA SER A 197 -19.17 -11.04 7.56
C SER A 197 -18.79 -10.00 8.62
N GLU A 198 -18.34 -10.47 9.78
CA GLU A 198 -17.89 -9.58 10.85
C GLU A 198 -16.73 -8.70 10.38
N SER A 199 -16.83 -7.40 10.63
CA SER A 199 -15.82 -6.41 10.32
C SER A 199 -15.60 -5.45 11.49
N ILE A 200 -14.60 -4.58 11.37
CA ILE A 200 -14.33 -3.54 12.34
C ILE A 200 -14.79 -2.21 11.76
N GLU A 201 -15.52 -1.46 12.58
CA GLU A 201 -15.88 -0.07 12.30
C GLU A 201 -15.22 0.86 13.30
N TYR A 202 -14.87 2.06 12.86
CA TYR A 202 -14.35 3.11 13.72
C TYR A 202 -14.83 4.48 13.23
N ASP A 203 -14.69 5.52 14.05
CA ASP A 203 -14.98 6.89 13.62
C ASP A 203 -13.73 7.48 12.98
N GLY A 204 -13.87 7.95 11.75
CA GLY A 204 -12.78 8.49 10.97
C GLY A 204 -13.26 9.34 9.80
N MET A 205 -12.31 9.89 9.08
CA MET A 205 -12.56 10.60 7.84
C MET A 205 -12.77 9.59 6.69
N ASP A 206 -13.95 9.60 6.11
CA ASP A 206 -14.18 8.93 4.82
C ASP A 206 -13.49 9.74 3.72
N GLN A 207 -12.43 9.19 3.15
CA GLN A 207 -11.60 9.90 2.16
C GLN A 207 -12.29 10.08 0.81
N VAL A 208 -13.31 9.30 0.51
CA VAL A 208 -14.08 9.43 -0.74
C VAL A 208 -15.12 10.55 -0.60
N LYS A 209 -15.84 10.55 0.53
CA LYS A 209 -16.90 11.54 0.81
C LYS A 209 -16.38 12.81 1.47
N ASN A 210 -15.15 12.80 1.93
CA ASN A 210 -14.52 13.90 2.68
C ASN A 210 -15.34 14.31 3.93
N THR A 211 -15.98 13.34 4.59
CA THR A 211 -16.84 13.53 5.76
C THR A 211 -16.36 12.69 6.92
N TRP A 212 -16.48 13.23 8.14
CA TRP A 212 -16.25 12.47 9.36
C TRP A 212 -17.46 11.57 9.66
N GLY A 213 -17.22 10.30 9.87
CA GLY A 213 -18.30 9.34 10.16
C GLY A 213 -17.79 7.94 10.45
N ARG A 214 -18.70 6.98 10.37
CA ARG A 214 -18.35 5.56 10.50
C ARG A 214 -17.64 5.06 9.25
N VAL A 215 -16.47 4.48 9.47
CA VAL A 215 -15.63 3.88 8.43
C VAL A 215 -15.42 2.40 8.76
N GLU A 216 -15.66 1.55 7.79
CA GLU A 216 -15.34 0.12 7.88
C GLU A 216 -13.86 -0.11 7.56
N THR A 217 -13.25 -1.07 8.28
CA THR A 217 -11.89 -1.53 7.98
C THR A 217 -11.78 -3.05 8.06
N TYR A 218 -10.73 -3.57 7.46
CA TYR A 218 -10.43 -5.00 7.37
C TYR A 218 -8.93 -5.22 7.41
N GLY A 219 -8.49 -6.47 7.57
CA GLY A 219 -7.09 -6.81 7.76
C GLY A 219 -6.14 -6.25 6.71
N GLY A 220 -6.51 -6.29 5.42
CA GLY A 220 -5.70 -5.70 4.35
C GLY A 220 -5.51 -4.19 4.51
N LYS A 221 -6.58 -3.46 4.87
CA LYS A 221 -6.52 -2.01 5.09
C LYS A 221 -5.72 -1.66 6.35
N LEU A 222 -5.82 -2.47 7.40
CA LEU A 222 -4.97 -2.30 8.59
C LEU A 222 -3.50 -2.51 8.26
N VAL A 223 -3.17 -3.52 7.45
CA VAL A 223 -1.80 -3.78 7.00
C VAL A 223 -1.30 -2.66 6.10
N GLU A 224 -2.11 -2.11 5.20
CA GLU A 224 -1.76 -0.93 4.40
C GLU A 224 -1.33 0.24 5.30
N ASN A 225 -2.14 0.59 6.29
CA ASN A 225 -1.84 1.67 7.22
C ASN A 225 -0.56 1.39 8.04
N ILE A 226 -0.35 0.15 8.47
CA ILE A 226 0.88 -0.27 9.18
C ILE A 226 2.10 -0.09 8.27
N VAL A 227 2.05 -0.60 7.04
CA VAL A 227 3.16 -0.56 6.08
C VAL A 227 3.53 0.87 5.72
N GLN A 228 2.55 1.71 5.38
CA GLN A 228 2.76 3.12 5.06
C GLN A 228 3.34 3.88 6.25
N ALA A 229 2.87 3.60 7.45
CA ALA A 229 3.38 4.22 8.65
C ALA A 229 4.82 3.80 8.98
N VAL A 230 5.17 2.53 8.80
CA VAL A 230 6.55 2.04 8.97
C VAL A 230 7.46 2.61 7.88
N ALA A 231 7.00 2.67 6.63
CA ALA A 231 7.74 3.30 5.53
C ALA A 231 8.08 4.78 5.85
N ARG A 232 7.09 5.53 6.37
CA ARG A 232 7.30 6.89 6.85
C ARG A 232 8.32 6.97 7.99
N ASP A 233 8.29 6.02 8.93
CA ASP A 233 9.25 5.99 10.04
C ASP A 233 10.68 5.75 9.54
N CYS A 234 10.84 4.87 8.52
CA CYS A 234 12.14 4.65 7.87
C CYS A 234 12.64 5.93 7.17
N LEU A 235 11.77 6.65 6.47
CA LEU A 235 12.12 7.91 5.82
C LEU A 235 12.54 8.95 6.86
N ALA A 236 11.74 9.14 7.90
CA ALA A 236 12.06 10.10 8.97
C ALA A 236 13.40 9.79 9.65
N ALA A 237 13.66 8.52 9.95
CA ALA A 237 14.95 8.11 10.53
C ALA A 237 16.14 8.36 9.61
N SER A 238 15.94 8.23 8.29
CA SER A 238 16.99 8.51 7.29
C SER A 238 17.27 10.01 7.13
N MET A 239 16.24 10.86 7.27
CA MET A 239 16.39 12.31 7.20
C MET A 239 17.08 12.92 8.43
N LEU A 240 17.09 12.21 9.57
CA LEU A 240 17.71 12.66 10.82
C LEU A 240 19.18 12.22 10.96
N ARG A 241 19.72 11.46 10.02
CA ARG A 241 21.11 10.99 9.95
C ARG A 241 21.97 11.82 9.01
#